data_0236ae541b7eff6941f7e9e5b19ba5dc
#
_entry.id   0236ae541b7eff6941f7e9e5b19ba5dc
#
_cell.length_a   1.000
_cell.length_b   1.000
_cell.length_c   1.000
_cell.angle_alpha   90.00
_cell.angle_beta   90.00
_cell.angle_gamma   90.00
#
_symmetry.space_group_name_H-M   'P 1'
#
loop_
_entity.id
_entity.type
_entity.pdbx_description
1 polymer ?
#
loop_
_entity_poly.entity_id
_entity_poly.type
_entity_poly.pdbx_seq_one_letter_code
_entity_poly.pdbx_strand_id
1 'polypeptide(L)'
;MPARLTAYLPDAPAPTLLLAAGQTLAIGRAADNALALQHPSVSRWHAQLQPQADGHWQLHDLGSKNGSFRDGVRVAAPIALETATWLRFGDIYAEFAPLSAADAELAEHRQRARCDRATALTQGLAQLGGLDDLLGASLEAVVELAQAERGVLVLAEPQGQRVAASHGTGPLPLQRGLAGSEGALQRALRHGQATVAHDVGGVPWLAERASVCAADLRTVLCLPLRDGARVIGAIYADSRRAGSAIGALDMQLLEAFCERAALWIAARQALRDAGAEPGPA
;
A
#
# COMPACT_ATOMS: atom_id res chain seq x y z
N MET A 1 -13.07 14.95 -18.70
CA MET A 1 -11.65 14.52 -18.52
C MET A 1 -11.62 13.26 -17.68
N PRO A 2 -10.68 12.31 -17.91
CA PRO A 2 -10.45 11.23 -16.95
C PRO A 2 -9.91 11.79 -15.63
N ALA A 3 -10.02 11.00 -14.55
CA ALA A 3 -9.47 11.37 -13.26
C ALA A 3 -8.99 10.13 -12.50
N ARG A 4 -8.18 10.32 -11.48
CA ARG A 4 -7.78 9.28 -10.54
C ARG A 4 -8.34 9.62 -9.16
N LEU A 5 -8.90 8.61 -8.51
CA LEU A 5 -9.30 8.69 -7.11
C LEU A 5 -8.59 7.59 -6.32
N THR A 6 -7.81 7.97 -5.32
CA THR A 6 -7.13 7.05 -4.39
C THR A 6 -7.66 7.29 -2.99
N ALA A 7 -8.24 6.28 -2.35
CA ALA A 7 -8.71 6.37 -0.97
C ALA A 7 -7.77 5.65 -0.01
N TYR A 8 -7.51 6.23 1.16
CA TYR A 8 -6.55 5.74 2.15
C TYR A 8 -7.30 5.11 3.31
N LEU A 9 -7.38 3.80 3.30
CA LEU A 9 -7.95 3.02 4.40
C LEU A 9 -6.88 2.79 5.47
N PRO A 10 -7.21 2.84 6.78
CA PRO A 10 -6.21 2.71 7.84
C PRO A 10 -5.43 1.40 7.82
N ASP A 11 -6.12 0.27 7.55
CA ASP A 11 -5.56 -1.08 7.67
C ASP A 11 -5.82 -1.92 6.41
N ALA A 12 -5.90 -1.30 5.25
CA ALA A 12 -6.13 -1.99 3.98
C ALA A 12 -5.38 -1.30 2.83
N PRO A 13 -5.12 -2.02 1.72
CA PRO A 13 -4.58 -1.41 0.51
C PRO A 13 -5.43 -0.21 0.06
N ALA A 14 -4.78 0.84 -0.44
CA ALA A 14 -5.45 2.03 -0.92
C ALA A 14 -6.15 1.74 -2.27
N PRO A 15 -7.48 1.64 -2.34
CA PRO A 15 -8.18 1.49 -3.62
C PRO A 15 -7.92 2.72 -4.48
N THR A 16 -7.42 2.48 -5.69
CA THR A 16 -7.17 3.50 -6.69
C THR A 16 -8.01 3.19 -7.92
N LEU A 17 -8.85 4.14 -8.31
CA LEU A 17 -9.71 4.04 -9.48
C LEU A 17 -9.31 5.07 -10.52
N LEU A 18 -9.18 4.63 -11.77
CA LEU A 18 -9.14 5.51 -12.93
C LEU A 18 -10.57 5.73 -13.40
N LEU A 19 -11.01 6.96 -13.34
CA LEU A 19 -12.36 7.38 -13.67
C LEU A 19 -12.40 7.75 -15.15
N ALA A 20 -13.22 7.03 -15.91
CA ALA A 20 -13.48 7.36 -17.32
C ALA A 20 -14.49 8.50 -17.41
N ALA A 21 -14.33 9.35 -18.42
CA ALA A 21 -15.33 10.36 -18.74
C ALA A 21 -16.69 9.70 -19.02
N GLY A 22 -17.77 10.24 -18.43
CA GLY A 22 -19.14 9.81 -18.71
C GLY A 22 -19.74 8.80 -17.72
N GLN A 23 -18.99 8.28 -16.75
CA GLN A 23 -19.52 7.37 -15.74
C GLN A 23 -19.58 8.03 -14.35
N THR A 24 -20.75 7.98 -13.72
CA THR A 24 -20.91 8.37 -12.32
C THR A 24 -20.29 7.29 -11.41
N LEU A 25 -19.48 7.72 -10.46
CA LEU A 25 -18.89 6.86 -9.45
C LEU A 25 -19.67 6.97 -8.15
N ALA A 26 -20.30 5.88 -7.71
CA ALA A 26 -20.89 5.78 -6.38
C ALA A 26 -19.80 5.42 -5.34
N ILE A 27 -19.84 6.11 -4.19
CA ILE A 27 -18.88 5.96 -3.08
C ILE A 27 -19.67 5.66 -1.81
N GLY A 28 -19.27 4.63 -1.08
CA GLY A 28 -19.93 4.30 0.17
C GLY A 28 -19.44 2.99 0.77
N ARG A 29 -19.99 2.63 1.94
CA ARG A 29 -19.61 1.42 2.65
C ARG A 29 -20.23 0.14 2.08
N ALA A 30 -21.36 0.23 1.39
CA ALA A 30 -21.99 -0.94 0.78
C ALA A 30 -21.11 -1.48 -0.36
N ALA A 31 -21.08 -2.81 -0.50
CA ALA A 31 -20.20 -3.49 -1.47
C ALA A 31 -20.58 -3.23 -2.94
N ASP A 32 -21.81 -2.82 -3.19
CA ASP A 32 -22.32 -2.48 -4.51
C ASP A 32 -21.98 -1.04 -4.97
N ASN A 33 -21.28 -0.26 -4.13
CA ASN A 33 -20.67 0.98 -4.61
C ASN A 33 -19.44 0.66 -5.48
N ALA A 34 -19.23 1.46 -6.51
CA ALA A 34 -18.05 1.36 -7.37
C ALA A 34 -16.75 1.62 -6.57
N LEU A 35 -16.79 2.51 -5.57
CA LEU A 35 -15.75 2.65 -4.55
C LEU A 35 -16.33 2.23 -3.19
N ALA A 36 -16.15 0.98 -2.84
CA ALA A 36 -16.57 0.43 -1.55
C ALA A 36 -15.52 0.73 -0.47
N LEU A 37 -15.85 1.66 0.44
CA LEU A 37 -15.01 2.05 1.58
C LEU A 37 -15.55 1.39 2.86
N GLN A 38 -15.05 0.22 3.19
CA GLN A 38 -15.52 -0.56 4.33
C GLN A 38 -15.01 0.01 5.65
N HIS A 39 -15.57 1.15 6.06
CA HIS A 39 -15.26 1.80 7.32
C HIS A 39 -16.53 2.27 8.02
N PRO A 40 -16.65 2.15 9.36
CA PRO A 40 -17.87 2.48 10.11
C PRO A 40 -18.28 3.96 10.00
N SER A 41 -17.36 4.87 9.77
CA SER A 41 -17.65 6.30 9.57
C SER A 41 -18.26 6.60 8.20
N VAL A 42 -18.19 5.69 7.23
CA VAL A 42 -18.72 5.88 5.87
C VAL A 42 -20.16 5.35 5.80
N SER A 43 -21.07 6.14 5.26
CA SER A 43 -22.48 5.72 5.03
C SER A 43 -22.55 4.67 3.94
N ARG A 44 -23.61 3.83 3.93
CA ARG A 44 -23.81 2.78 2.90
C ARG A 44 -23.72 3.37 1.50
N TRP A 45 -24.44 4.45 1.27
CA TRP A 45 -24.37 5.35 0.12
C TRP A 45 -23.93 6.69 0.69
N HIS A 46 -22.71 7.13 0.38
CA HIS A 46 -22.11 8.28 1.04
C HIS A 46 -22.05 9.51 0.14
N ALA A 47 -21.48 9.31 -1.03
CA ALA A 47 -21.28 10.37 -2.01
C ALA A 47 -21.27 9.80 -3.44
N GLN A 48 -21.30 10.70 -4.41
CA GLN A 48 -21.06 10.34 -5.80
C GLN A 48 -20.18 11.39 -6.49
N LEU A 49 -19.36 10.91 -7.42
CA LEU A 49 -18.64 11.76 -8.36
C LEU A 49 -19.33 11.68 -9.71
N GLN A 50 -19.73 12.82 -10.25
CA GLN A 50 -20.41 12.93 -11.53
C GLN A 50 -19.56 13.70 -12.54
N PRO A 51 -19.30 13.15 -13.74
CA PRO A 51 -18.68 13.91 -14.81
C PRO A 51 -19.70 14.94 -15.35
N GLN A 52 -19.23 16.15 -15.59
CA GLN A 52 -20.02 17.23 -16.18
C GLN A 52 -19.76 17.35 -17.68
N ALA A 53 -20.69 17.98 -18.41
CA ALA A 53 -20.59 18.15 -19.86
C ALA A 53 -19.36 18.97 -20.30
N ASP A 54 -18.88 19.86 -19.44
CA ASP A 54 -17.66 20.66 -19.62
C ASP A 54 -16.36 19.89 -19.36
N GLY A 55 -16.48 18.62 -18.97
CA GLY A 55 -15.34 17.75 -18.70
C GLY A 55 -14.83 17.76 -17.27
N HIS A 56 -15.37 18.61 -16.39
CA HIS A 56 -15.04 18.61 -14.97
C HIS A 56 -15.79 17.52 -14.21
N TRP A 57 -15.40 17.29 -12.97
CA TRP A 57 -16.07 16.39 -12.06
C TRP A 57 -16.80 17.17 -10.98
N GLN A 58 -17.91 16.64 -10.52
CA GLN A 58 -18.69 17.22 -9.43
C GLN A 58 -18.82 16.20 -8.30
N LEU A 59 -18.50 16.62 -7.07
CA LEU A 59 -18.74 15.83 -5.87
C LEU A 59 -20.09 16.20 -5.28
N HIS A 60 -20.91 15.18 -5.01
CA HIS A 60 -22.21 15.31 -4.37
C HIS A 60 -22.28 14.40 -3.15
N ASP A 61 -22.51 14.99 -1.96
CA ASP A 61 -22.82 14.23 -0.75
C ASP A 61 -24.26 13.76 -0.78
N LEU A 62 -24.51 12.48 -0.50
CA LEU A 62 -25.85 11.87 -0.57
C LEU A 62 -26.60 11.91 0.78
N GLY A 63 -26.37 12.93 1.59
CA GLY A 63 -26.93 13.02 2.94
C GLY A 63 -26.23 12.09 3.92
N SER A 64 -24.92 11.97 3.77
CA SER A 64 -24.12 11.07 4.60
C SER A 64 -24.13 11.49 6.08
N LYS A 65 -23.99 10.49 7.00
CA LYS A 65 -24.04 10.74 8.44
C LYS A 65 -22.90 11.65 8.91
N ASN A 66 -21.69 11.39 8.45
CA ASN A 66 -20.48 12.11 8.90
C ASN A 66 -20.00 13.17 7.90
N GLY A 67 -20.64 13.28 6.74
CA GLY A 67 -20.36 14.29 5.72
C GLY A 67 -19.20 13.94 4.80
N SER A 68 -19.25 14.57 3.62
CA SER A 68 -18.12 14.64 2.68
C SER A 68 -17.43 16.00 2.83
N PHE A 69 -16.13 16.05 2.57
CA PHE A 69 -15.34 17.27 2.70
C PHE A 69 -14.40 17.40 1.51
N ARG A 70 -14.12 18.65 1.11
CA ARG A 70 -13.06 19.01 0.17
C ARG A 70 -12.10 19.97 0.87
N ASP A 71 -10.82 19.62 0.93
CA ASP A 71 -9.77 20.41 1.57
C ASP A 71 -10.16 20.89 3.00
N GLY A 72 -10.81 20.00 3.78
CA GLY A 72 -11.29 20.27 5.13
C GLY A 72 -12.65 20.99 5.20
N VAL A 73 -13.17 21.53 4.10
CA VAL A 73 -14.47 22.22 4.06
C VAL A 73 -15.59 21.24 3.75
N ARG A 74 -16.64 21.24 4.57
CA ARG A 74 -17.79 20.35 4.39
C ARG A 74 -18.57 20.67 3.11
N VAL A 75 -18.91 19.63 2.37
CA VAL A 75 -19.70 19.69 1.15
C VAL A 75 -21.18 19.75 1.51
N ALA A 76 -21.79 20.94 1.47
CA ALA A 76 -23.21 21.16 1.74
C ALA A 76 -24.08 21.15 0.48
N ALA A 77 -23.48 21.35 -0.69
CA ALA A 77 -24.11 21.32 -2.01
C ALA A 77 -23.12 20.72 -3.00
N PRO A 78 -23.54 20.26 -4.17
CA PRO A 78 -22.62 19.77 -5.21
C PRO A 78 -21.51 20.77 -5.53
N ILE A 79 -20.25 20.33 -5.53
CA ILE A 79 -19.06 21.17 -5.76
C ILE A 79 -18.25 20.66 -6.95
N ALA A 80 -17.71 21.57 -7.76
CA ALA A 80 -16.81 21.24 -8.85
C ALA A 80 -15.42 20.81 -8.33
N LEU A 81 -14.83 19.80 -8.99
CA LEU A 81 -13.46 19.33 -8.76
C LEU A 81 -12.67 19.58 -10.05
N GLU A 82 -11.98 20.69 -10.11
CA GLU A 82 -11.23 21.16 -11.31
C GLU A 82 -9.74 20.87 -11.22
N THR A 83 -9.25 20.74 -10.03
CA THR A 83 -7.82 20.52 -9.75
C THR A 83 -7.62 19.34 -8.81
N ALA A 84 -6.37 18.90 -8.67
CA ALA A 84 -6.02 17.92 -7.65
C ALA A 84 -6.39 18.46 -6.27
N THR A 85 -7.11 17.65 -5.49
CA THR A 85 -7.69 18.08 -4.21
C THR A 85 -7.84 16.87 -3.27
N TRP A 86 -7.83 17.16 -1.98
CA TRP A 86 -8.12 16.17 -0.96
C TRP A 86 -9.62 16.12 -0.65
N LEU A 87 -10.14 14.92 -0.67
CA LEU A 87 -11.51 14.62 -0.25
C LEU A 87 -11.47 13.85 1.07
N ARG A 88 -12.57 13.90 1.82
CA ARG A 88 -12.77 13.06 2.98
C ARG A 88 -14.22 12.59 3.03
N PHE A 89 -14.41 11.28 3.23
CA PHE A 89 -15.70 10.61 3.35
C PHE A 89 -15.81 10.01 4.76
N GLY A 90 -16.53 10.67 5.68
CA GLY A 90 -16.42 10.35 7.10
C GLY A 90 -15.00 10.58 7.60
N ASP A 91 -14.29 9.49 8.02
CA ASP A 91 -12.90 9.55 8.46
C ASP A 91 -11.91 9.07 7.37
N ILE A 92 -12.40 8.67 6.20
CA ILE A 92 -11.56 8.17 5.12
C ILE A 92 -11.13 9.31 4.21
N TYR A 93 -9.82 9.51 4.11
CA TYR A 93 -9.22 10.47 3.20
C TYR A 93 -9.07 9.88 1.81
N ALA A 94 -9.20 10.73 0.79
CA ALA A 94 -8.99 10.35 -0.59
C ALA A 94 -8.35 11.51 -1.37
N GLU A 95 -7.44 11.15 -2.28
CA GLU A 95 -6.87 12.09 -3.24
C GLU A 95 -7.62 11.99 -4.57
N PHE A 96 -8.17 13.09 -5.03
CA PHE A 96 -8.73 13.23 -6.36
C PHE A 96 -7.76 14.01 -7.25
N ALA A 97 -7.48 13.51 -8.44
CA ALA A 97 -6.62 14.16 -9.41
C ALA A 97 -7.23 14.06 -10.82
N PRO A 98 -7.63 15.18 -11.46
CA PRO A 98 -7.95 15.19 -12.87
C PRO A 98 -6.72 14.77 -13.69
N LEU A 99 -6.93 13.99 -14.74
CA LEU A 99 -5.86 13.50 -15.61
C LEU A 99 -6.10 14.01 -17.04
N SER A 100 -5.01 14.35 -17.73
CA SER A 100 -5.07 14.43 -19.18
C SER A 100 -5.20 13.03 -19.80
N ALA A 101 -5.58 12.92 -21.05
CA ALA A 101 -5.60 11.62 -21.75
C ALA A 101 -4.20 10.97 -21.73
N ALA A 102 -3.17 11.77 -21.93
CA ALA A 102 -1.78 11.29 -21.88
C ALA A 102 -1.37 10.79 -20.48
N ASP A 103 -1.80 11.47 -19.42
CA ASP A 103 -1.52 11.02 -18.04
C ASP A 103 -2.27 9.73 -17.71
N ALA A 104 -3.48 9.54 -18.23
CA ALA A 104 -4.24 8.30 -18.04
C ALA A 104 -3.55 7.12 -18.74
N GLU A 105 -3.12 7.30 -20.00
CA GLU A 105 -2.35 6.29 -20.72
C GLU A 105 -1.00 5.98 -20.00
N LEU A 106 -0.33 7.01 -19.50
CA LEU A 106 0.88 6.85 -18.72
C LEU A 106 0.65 6.08 -17.42
N ALA A 107 -0.48 6.30 -16.76
CA ALA A 107 -0.86 5.56 -15.55
C ALA A 107 -1.05 4.06 -15.85
N GLU A 108 -1.73 3.72 -16.94
CA GLU A 108 -1.86 2.33 -17.40
C GLU A 108 -0.50 1.71 -17.77
N HIS A 109 0.34 2.44 -18.46
CA HIS A 109 1.70 1.99 -18.80
C HIS A 109 2.53 1.71 -17.54
N ARG A 110 2.47 2.59 -16.54
CA ARG A 110 3.16 2.40 -15.26
C ARG A 110 2.65 1.14 -14.54
N GLN A 111 1.35 0.89 -14.58
CA GLN A 111 0.77 -0.30 -13.97
C GLN A 111 1.29 -1.58 -14.64
N ARG A 112 1.35 -1.64 -15.97
CA ARG A 112 1.93 -2.78 -16.72
C ARG A 112 3.41 -2.95 -16.39
N ALA A 113 4.19 -1.86 -16.41
CA ALA A 113 5.61 -1.89 -16.09
C ALA A 113 5.89 -2.42 -14.67
N ARG A 114 4.99 -2.16 -13.70
CA ARG A 114 5.10 -2.72 -12.34
C ARG A 114 4.90 -4.24 -12.33
N CYS A 115 3.95 -4.77 -13.09
CA CYS A 115 3.76 -6.22 -13.23
C CYS A 115 4.99 -6.89 -13.86
N ASP A 116 5.52 -6.29 -14.94
CA ASP A 116 6.72 -6.79 -15.62
C ASP A 116 7.93 -6.77 -14.68
N ARG A 117 8.08 -5.69 -13.90
CA ARG A 117 9.15 -5.55 -12.92
C ARG A 117 9.05 -6.58 -11.80
N ALA A 118 7.86 -6.80 -11.23
CA ALA A 118 7.64 -7.83 -10.21
C ALA A 118 8.00 -9.23 -10.74
N THR A 119 7.63 -9.51 -11.99
CA THR A 119 7.98 -10.77 -12.65
C THR A 119 9.49 -10.91 -12.83
N ALA A 120 10.18 -9.87 -13.30
CA ALA A 120 11.64 -9.88 -13.49
C ALA A 120 12.39 -10.07 -12.16
N LEU A 121 11.97 -9.37 -11.10
CA LEU A 121 12.54 -9.52 -9.77
C LEU A 121 12.36 -10.94 -9.24
N THR A 122 11.17 -11.52 -9.41
CA THR A 122 10.88 -12.91 -9.02
C THR A 122 11.77 -13.90 -9.77
N GLN A 123 11.95 -13.71 -11.09
CA GLN A 123 12.84 -14.57 -11.89
C GLN A 123 14.31 -14.42 -11.48
N GLY A 124 14.73 -13.20 -11.12
CA GLY A 124 16.08 -12.93 -10.64
C GLY A 124 16.43 -13.70 -9.37
N LEU A 125 15.50 -13.85 -8.42
CA LEU A 125 15.73 -14.62 -7.20
C LEU A 125 16.08 -16.08 -7.47
N ALA A 126 15.52 -16.68 -8.52
CA ALA A 126 15.78 -18.08 -8.87
C ALA A 126 17.24 -18.34 -9.30
N GLN A 127 17.97 -17.30 -9.68
CA GLN A 127 19.37 -17.40 -10.13
C GLN A 127 20.38 -17.28 -8.98
N LEU A 128 19.92 -16.88 -7.79
CA LEU A 128 20.79 -16.67 -6.63
C LEU A 128 21.18 -18.01 -5.97
N GLY A 129 22.48 -18.20 -5.77
CA GLY A 129 23.02 -19.44 -5.18
C GLY A 129 23.03 -19.43 -3.65
N GLY A 130 23.41 -18.30 -3.05
CA GLY A 130 23.58 -18.14 -1.61
C GLY A 130 22.31 -17.73 -0.87
N LEU A 131 22.16 -18.18 0.38
CA LEU A 131 21.02 -17.77 1.21
C LEU A 131 21.07 -16.28 1.54
N ASP A 132 22.23 -15.74 1.88
CA ASP A 132 22.36 -14.34 2.28
C ASP A 132 22.08 -13.37 1.12
N ASP A 133 22.52 -13.72 -0.10
CA ASP A 133 22.19 -12.97 -1.33
C ASP A 133 20.69 -13.01 -1.60
N LEU A 134 20.05 -14.16 -1.41
CA LEU A 134 18.62 -14.33 -1.61
C LEU A 134 17.81 -13.50 -0.60
N LEU A 135 18.24 -13.45 0.66
CA LEU A 135 17.60 -12.63 1.70
C LEU A 135 17.72 -11.14 1.39
N GLY A 136 18.92 -10.68 1.01
CA GLY A 136 19.17 -9.30 0.60
C GLY A 136 18.34 -8.90 -0.60
N ALA A 137 18.40 -9.67 -1.68
CA ALA A 137 17.64 -9.40 -2.91
C ALA A 137 16.12 -9.45 -2.69
N SER A 138 15.63 -10.34 -1.81
CA SER A 138 14.21 -10.39 -1.46
C SER A 138 13.75 -9.12 -0.77
N LEU A 139 14.55 -8.59 0.15
CA LEU A 139 14.25 -7.32 0.82
C LEU A 139 14.29 -6.16 -0.16
N GLU A 140 15.33 -6.05 -0.98
CA GLU A 140 15.47 -4.98 -1.96
C GLU A 140 14.32 -4.96 -2.95
N ALA A 141 13.88 -6.13 -3.44
CA ALA A 141 12.74 -6.25 -4.34
C ALA A 141 11.44 -5.74 -3.68
N VAL A 142 11.18 -6.09 -2.42
CA VAL A 142 10.00 -5.59 -1.70
C VAL A 142 10.08 -4.09 -1.49
N VAL A 143 11.24 -3.55 -1.09
CA VAL A 143 11.45 -2.10 -0.94
C VAL A 143 11.22 -1.38 -2.26
N GLU A 144 11.72 -1.90 -3.37
CA GLU A 144 11.51 -1.34 -4.70
C GLU A 144 10.04 -1.38 -5.12
N LEU A 145 9.39 -2.54 -5.04
CA LEU A 145 7.98 -2.72 -5.45
C LEU A 145 7.03 -1.89 -4.59
N ALA A 146 7.29 -1.78 -3.29
CA ALA A 146 6.53 -0.96 -2.35
C ALA A 146 6.89 0.53 -2.44
N GLN A 147 7.92 0.91 -3.20
CA GLN A 147 8.49 2.26 -3.22
C GLN A 147 8.83 2.77 -1.80
N ALA A 148 9.29 1.86 -0.95
CA ALA A 148 9.64 2.15 0.42
C ALA A 148 11.03 2.82 0.51
N GLU A 149 11.28 3.51 1.62
CA GLU A 149 12.58 4.14 1.90
C GLU A 149 13.44 3.25 2.78
N ARG A 150 12.80 2.39 3.55
CA ARG A 150 13.46 1.52 4.51
C ARG A 150 12.77 0.18 4.56
N GLY A 151 13.54 -0.84 4.94
CA GLY A 151 13.00 -2.16 5.14
C GLY A 151 13.90 -3.05 5.98
N VAL A 152 13.32 -4.11 6.51
CA VAL A 152 14.02 -5.17 7.23
C VAL A 152 13.38 -6.52 6.94
N LEU A 153 14.23 -7.53 6.72
CA LEU A 153 13.82 -8.92 6.65
C LEU A 153 14.20 -9.61 7.95
N VAL A 154 13.21 -10.20 8.59
CA VAL A 154 13.36 -10.91 9.86
C VAL A 154 13.03 -12.38 9.63
N LEU A 155 13.90 -13.28 10.08
CA LEU A 155 13.64 -14.72 10.10
C LEU A 155 13.14 -15.15 11.48
N ALA A 156 12.16 -16.07 11.49
CA ALA A 156 11.68 -16.71 12.70
C ALA A 156 12.64 -17.81 13.12
N GLU A 157 13.13 -17.76 14.36
CA GLU A 157 14.03 -18.75 14.95
C GLU A 157 13.37 -19.39 16.19
N PRO A 158 13.79 -20.58 16.62
CA PRO A 158 13.22 -21.26 17.79
C PRO A 158 13.29 -20.43 19.08
N GLN A 159 14.29 -19.54 19.20
CA GLN A 159 14.54 -18.72 20.39
C GLN A 159 14.11 -17.26 20.20
N GLY A 160 13.37 -16.94 19.11
CA GLY A 160 12.91 -15.57 18.84
C GLY A 160 12.92 -15.21 17.36
N GLN A 161 13.52 -14.08 17.05
CA GLN A 161 13.62 -13.58 15.69
C GLN A 161 14.99 -12.97 15.42
N ARG A 162 15.50 -13.14 14.19
CA ARG A 162 16.79 -12.60 13.76
C ARG A 162 16.60 -11.66 12.57
N VAL A 163 17.18 -10.47 12.64
CA VAL A 163 17.29 -9.59 11.47
C VAL A 163 18.30 -10.22 10.51
N ALA A 164 17.85 -10.55 9.31
CA ALA A 164 18.63 -11.21 8.29
C ALA A 164 19.12 -10.27 7.18
N ALA A 165 18.36 -9.21 6.90
CA ALA A 165 18.74 -8.16 5.96
C ALA A 165 18.12 -6.83 6.37
N SER A 166 18.75 -5.70 6.00
CA SER A 166 18.24 -4.36 6.23
C SER A 166 18.55 -3.44 5.06
N HIS A 167 17.62 -2.52 4.76
CA HIS A 167 17.74 -1.52 3.70
C HIS A 167 17.41 -0.13 4.24
N GLY A 168 18.15 0.89 3.78
CA GLY A 168 17.96 2.28 4.20
C GLY A 168 18.70 2.64 5.48
N THR A 169 18.73 3.94 5.81
CA THR A 169 19.47 4.50 6.95
C THR A 169 18.53 4.93 8.08
N GLY A 170 18.98 4.80 9.30
CA GLY A 170 18.31 5.23 10.52
C GLY A 170 17.89 4.09 11.45
N PRO A 171 17.53 4.40 12.70
CA PRO A 171 17.06 3.38 13.63
C PRO A 171 15.77 2.78 13.10
N LEU A 172 15.76 1.45 12.97
CA LEU A 172 14.58 0.69 12.63
C LEU A 172 13.50 0.95 13.68
N PRO A 173 12.24 1.12 13.27
CA PRO A 173 11.12 1.36 14.19
C PRO A 173 10.90 0.23 15.20
N LEU A 174 11.58 -0.90 15.05
CA LEU A 174 11.53 -2.07 15.95
C LEU A 174 12.02 -1.75 17.37
N GLN A 175 12.83 -0.68 17.56
CA GLN A 175 13.40 -0.32 18.87
C GLN A 175 12.68 0.82 19.59
N ARG A 176 11.77 1.52 18.96
CA ARG A 176 10.99 2.61 19.56
C ARG A 176 9.53 2.46 19.14
N GLY A 177 8.78 1.68 19.91
CA GLY A 177 7.32 1.65 20.02
C GLY A 177 6.50 2.58 19.11
N LEU A 178 6.68 2.47 17.81
CA LEU A 178 5.66 2.92 16.89
C LEU A 178 4.57 1.86 16.97
N ALA A 179 3.48 2.19 17.63
CA ALA A 179 2.37 1.30 17.97
C ALA A 179 1.81 0.50 16.77
N GLY A 180 2.16 0.88 15.53
CA GLY A 180 1.82 0.19 14.30
C GLY A 180 2.85 -0.85 13.83
N SER A 181 4.16 -0.57 13.92
CA SER A 181 5.19 -1.42 13.27
C SER A 181 5.49 -2.72 14.04
N GLU A 182 5.54 -2.67 15.37
CA GLU A 182 5.74 -3.87 16.19
C GLU A 182 4.50 -4.78 16.12
N GLY A 183 3.31 -4.21 16.15
CA GLY A 183 2.04 -4.93 15.99
C GLY A 183 1.91 -5.56 14.60
N ALA A 184 2.35 -4.89 13.53
CA ALA A 184 2.34 -5.40 12.17
C ALA A 184 3.30 -6.59 12.01
N LEU A 185 4.54 -6.47 12.52
CA LEU A 185 5.51 -7.55 12.49
C LEU A 185 5.07 -8.77 13.30
N GLN A 186 4.52 -8.56 14.50
CA GLN A 186 3.99 -9.65 15.32
C GLN A 186 2.80 -10.35 14.65
N ARG A 187 1.92 -9.59 13.99
CA ARG A 187 0.78 -10.15 13.24
C ARG A 187 1.27 -11.01 12.07
N ALA A 188 2.26 -10.51 11.32
CA ALA A 188 2.85 -11.25 10.22
C ALA A 188 3.52 -12.55 10.70
N LEU A 189 4.36 -12.48 11.76
CA LEU A 189 5.10 -13.64 12.27
C LEU A 189 4.20 -14.67 12.96
N ARG A 190 3.18 -14.24 13.73
CA ARG A 190 2.33 -15.15 14.51
C ARG A 190 1.15 -15.69 13.72
N HIS A 191 0.56 -14.87 12.87
CA HIS A 191 -0.69 -15.21 12.17
C HIS A 191 -0.51 -15.39 10.66
N GLY A 192 0.67 -15.09 10.13
CA GLY A 192 0.94 -15.14 8.70
C GLY A 192 0.05 -14.18 7.90
N GLN A 193 -0.34 -13.05 8.48
CA GLN A 193 -1.19 -12.06 7.84
C GLN A 193 -0.35 -10.89 7.36
N ALA A 194 -0.50 -10.56 6.09
CA ALA A 194 0.04 -9.31 5.56
C ALA A 194 -0.70 -8.11 6.18
N THR A 195 0.02 -7.03 6.38
CA THR A 195 -0.53 -5.78 6.91
C THR A 195 -0.01 -4.63 6.06
N VAL A 196 -0.90 -3.77 5.62
CA VAL A 196 -0.58 -2.46 5.06
C VAL A 196 -1.34 -1.41 5.85
N ALA A 197 -0.68 -0.33 6.21
CA ALA A 197 -1.30 0.79 6.90
C ALA A 197 -0.82 2.10 6.28
N HIS A 198 -1.77 3.01 6.08
CA HIS A 198 -1.52 4.37 5.62
C HIS A 198 -1.88 5.31 6.77
N ASP A 199 -0.87 5.81 7.47
CA ASP A 199 -1.08 6.76 8.57
C ASP A 199 -1.27 8.17 8.02
N VAL A 200 -2.52 8.54 7.85
CA VAL A 200 -2.97 9.91 7.54
C VAL A 200 -3.45 10.66 8.78
N GLY A 201 -3.54 9.97 9.93
CA GLY A 201 -4.20 10.48 11.15
C GLY A 201 -3.27 11.11 12.18
N GLY A 202 -1.95 10.94 12.06
CA GLY A 202 -0.97 11.50 12.99
C GLY A 202 -0.78 13.02 12.87
N VAL A 203 -1.52 13.70 11.99
CA VAL A 203 -1.34 15.11 11.68
C VAL A 203 -2.57 15.91 12.09
N PRO A 204 -2.58 16.55 13.30
CA PRO A 204 -3.75 17.25 13.84
C PRO A 204 -4.33 18.37 12.95
N TRP A 205 -3.56 18.85 11.98
CA TRP A 205 -3.90 19.97 11.10
C TRP A 205 -4.31 19.54 9.67
N LEU A 206 -4.45 18.23 9.39
CA LEU A 206 -5.08 17.70 8.18
C LEU A 206 -6.50 18.24 7.98
N ALA A 207 -7.16 18.67 9.06
CA ALA A 207 -8.41 19.39 9.00
C ALA A 207 -8.28 20.79 8.35
N GLU A 208 -7.09 21.38 8.34
CA GLU A 208 -6.91 22.79 7.94
C GLU A 208 -6.15 23.01 6.61
N ARG A 209 -5.29 22.07 6.16
CA ARG A 209 -4.49 22.27 4.92
C ARG A 209 -4.14 20.96 4.23
N ALA A 210 -5.05 20.41 3.47
CA ALA A 210 -4.86 19.14 2.76
C ALA A 210 -3.68 19.08 1.78
N SER A 211 -3.28 20.20 1.19
CA SER A 211 -2.17 20.26 0.22
C SER A 211 -0.77 20.06 0.81
N VAL A 212 -0.61 20.24 2.13
CA VAL A 212 0.68 20.07 2.82
C VAL A 212 0.85 18.68 3.40
N CYS A 213 -0.24 17.94 3.51
CA CYS A 213 -0.30 16.63 4.17
C CYS A 213 0.30 15.48 3.38
N ALA A 214 0.42 15.62 2.06
CA ALA A 214 1.07 14.62 1.22
C ALA A 214 2.54 14.35 1.62
N ALA A 215 3.18 15.28 2.35
CA ALA A 215 4.55 15.16 2.82
C ALA A 215 4.72 14.28 4.08
N ASP A 216 3.63 14.09 4.85
CA ASP A 216 3.68 13.34 6.12
C ASP A 216 2.90 12.01 6.10
N LEU A 217 2.36 11.64 4.94
CA LEU A 217 1.73 10.33 4.77
C LEU A 217 2.77 9.25 4.97
N ARG A 218 2.59 8.44 6.01
CA ARG A 218 3.44 7.29 6.27
C ARG A 218 2.75 6.00 5.82
N THR A 219 3.41 5.27 4.93
CA THR A 219 2.99 3.92 4.56
C THR A 219 3.84 2.91 5.29
N VAL A 220 3.20 1.94 5.93
CA VAL A 220 3.81 0.80 6.60
C VAL A 220 3.30 -0.47 5.94
N LEU A 221 4.22 -1.35 5.60
CA LEU A 221 3.94 -2.64 5.01
C LEU A 221 4.64 -3.73 5.83
N CYS A 222 3.95 -4.83 6.08
CA CYS A 222 4.55 -6.03 6.65
C CYS A 222 4.00 -7.27 5.95
N LEU A 223 4.88 -8.06 5.35
CA LEU A 223 4.56 -9.23 4.55
C LEU A 223 5.14 -10.48 5.19
N PRO A 224 4.35 -11.53 5.47
CA PRO A 224 4.87 -12.78 5.97
C PRO A 224 5.61 -13.55 4.87
N LEU A 225 6.70 -14.22 5.23
CA LEU A 225 7.37 -15.23 4.42
C LEU A 225 6.86 -16.60 4.88
N ARG A 226 6.17 -17.32 3.99
CA ARG A 226 5.47 -18.56 4.33
C ARG A 226 5.98 -19.73 3.50
N ASP A 227 6.32 -20.80 4.20
CA ASP A 227 6.56 -22.12 3.61
C ASP A 227 5.36 -23.02 3.96
N GLY A 228 4.40 -23.12 3.07
CA GLY A 228 3.10 -23.73 3.32
C GLY A 228 2.36 -23.04 4.47
N ALA A 229 2.05 -23.78 5.52
CA ALA A 229 1.39 -23.26 6.71
C ALA A 229 2.37 -22.60 7.71
N ARG A 230 3.68 -22.80 7.55
CA ARG A 230 4.70 -22.31 8.47
C ARG A 230 5.15 -20.91 8.06
N VAL A 231 5.16 -19.98 9.01
CA VAL A 231 5.80 -18.67 8.83
C VAL A 231 7.28 -18.83 9.15
N ILE A 232 8.16 -18.57 8.18
CA ILE A 232 9.62 -18.65 8.30
C ILE A 232 10.25 -17.29 8.56
N GLY A 233 9.49 -16.20 8.39
CA GLY A 233 9.96 -14.84 8.59
C GLY A 233 8.94 -13.81 8.15
N ALA A 234 9.36 -12.56 8.10
CA ALA A 234 8.57 -11.46 7.58
C ALA A 234 9.45 -10.35 7.01
N ILE A 235 8.94 -9.61 6.04
CA ILE A 235 9.55 -8.40 5.50
C ILE A 235 8.71 -7.21 5.94
N TYR A 236 9.33 -6.28 6.65
CA TYR A 236 8.79 -4.98 7.01
C TYR A 236 9.37 -3.92 6.08
N ALA A 237 8.54 -2.99 5.62
CA ALA A 237 8.98 -1.83 4.86
C ALA A 237 8.17 -0.59 5.23
N ASP A 238 8.77 0.58 5.20
CA ASP A 238 8.08 1.85 5.42
C ASP A 238 8.56 2.96 4.49
N SER A 239 7.67 3.95 4.24
CA SER A 239 7.97 5.16 3.49
C SER A 239 7.25 6.36 4.09
N ARG A 240 7.89 7.54 3.98
CA ARG A 240 7.29 8.84 4.28
C ARG A 240 7.09 9.69 3.03
N ARG A 241 7.39 9.14 1.86
CA ARG A 241 7.21 9.87 0.60
C ARG A 241 5.74 10.02 0.25
N ALA A 242 5.39 11.20 -0.20
CA ALA A 242 4.09 11.43 -0.81
C ALA A 242 3.89 10.50 -2.02
N GLY A 243 2.68 9.93 -2.15
CA GLY A 243 2.35 9.06 -3.28
C GLY A 243 2.82 7.61 -3.17
N SER A 244 3.39 7.19 -2.03
CA SER A 244 3.76 5.78 -1.77
C SER A 244 2.57 4.91 -1.31
N ALA A 245 1.36 5.22 -1.74
CA ALA A 245 0.19 4.41 -1.44
C ALA A 245 0.29 3.03 -2.09
N ILE A 246 0.12 1.99 -1.29
CA ILE A 246 0.10 0.61 -1.77
C ILE A 246 -1.33 0.25 -2.12
N GLY A 247 -1.59 0.09 -3.41
CA GLY A 247 -2.88 -0.31 -3.94
C GLY A 247 -3.14 -1.81 -3.84
N ALA A 248 -4.35 -2.23 -4.21
CA ALA A 248 -4.73 -3.64 -4.17
C ALA A 248 -3.85 -4.50 -5.11
N LEU A 249 -3.54 -4.00 -6.32
CA LEU A 249 -2.65 -4.69 -7.25
C LEU A 249 -1.23 -4.80 -6.69
N ASP A 250 -0.71 -3.72 -6.11
CA ASP A 250 0.63 -3.73 -5.50
C ASP A 250 0.72 -4.76 -4.39
N MET A 251 -0.33 -4.84 -3.57
CA MET A 251 -0.41 -5.83 -2.50
C MET A 251 -0.40 -7.26 -3.04
N GLN A 252 -1.18 -7.54 -4.10
CA GLN A 252 -1.19 -8.85 -4.74
C GLN A 252 0.18 -9.22 -5.34
N LEU A 253 0.86 -8.27 -5.99
CA LEU A 253 2.20 -8.50 -6.54
C LEU A 253 3.24 -8.77 -5.43
N LEU A 254 3.18 -8.01 -4.34
CA LEU A 254 4.05 -8.15 -3.19
C LEU A 254 3.83 -9.47 -2.45
N GLU A 255 2.59 -9.87 -2.25
CA GLU A 255 2.25 -11.16 -1.62
C GLU A 255 2.72 -12.33 -2.48
N ALA A 256 2.42 -12.32 -3.79
CA ALA A 256 2.88 -13.35 -4.72
C ALA A 256 4.41 -13.44 -4.79
N PHE A 257 5.10 -12.29 -4.76
CA PHE A 257 6.56 -12.25 -4.68
C PHE A 257 7.08 -12.88 -3.39
N CYS A 258 6.52 -12.51 -2.23
CA CYS A 258 6.93 -13.05 -0.93
C CYS A 258 6.67 -14.55 -0.79
N GLU A 259 5.55 -15.06 -1.32
CA GLU A 259 5.29 -16.50 -1.38
C GLU A 259 6.38 -17.25 -2.15
N ARG A 260 6.78 -16.70 -3.29
CA ARG A 260 7.84 -17.31 -4.10
C ARG A 260 9.21 -17.19 -3.43
N ALA A 261 9.55 -16.03 -2.88
CA ALA A 261 10.81 -15.83 -2.15
C ALA A 261 10.92 -16.77 -0.95
N ALA A 262 9.84 -16.97 -0.20
CA ALA A 262 9.80 -17.85 0.96
C ALA A 262 10.13 -19.31 0.60
N LEU A 263 9.64 -19.82 -0.53
CA LEU A 263 9.96 -21.18 -0.99
C LEU A 263 11.47 -21.35 -1.25
N TRP A 264 12.11 -20.39 -1.89
CA TRP A 264 13.55 -20.45 -2.14
C TRP A 264 14.37 -20.27 -0.87
N ILE A 265 13.94 -19.35 0.02
CA ILE A 265 14.59 -19.15 1.32
C ILE A 265 14.52 -20.44 2.14
N ALA A 266 13.36 -21.09 2.24
CA ALA A 266 13.21 -22.34 2.96
C ALA A 266 14.08 -23.46 2.37
N ALA A 267 14.13 -23.58 1.04
CA ALA A 267 14.99 -24.55 0.37
C ALA A 267 16.48 -24.32 0.66
N ARG A 268 16.95 -23.06 0.62
CA ARG A 268 18.34 -22.72 0.93
C ARG A 268 18.68 -22.92 2.40
N GLN A 269 17.77 -22.60 3.31
CA GLN A 269 17.94 -22.89 4.74
C GLN A 269 18.11 -24.40 4.98
N ALA A 270 17.26 -25.22 4.36
CA ALA A 270 17.36 -26.68 4.48
C ALA A 270 18.70 -27.23 3.94
N LEU A 271 19.20 -26.69 2.84
CA LEU A 271 20.51 -27.06 2.28
C LEU A 271 21.66 -26.63 3.20
N ARG A 272 21.60 -25.44 3.79
CA ARG A 272 22.56 -24.94 4.77
C ARG A 272 22.59 -25.83 6.01
N ASP A 273 21.43 -26.19 6.55
CA ASP A 273 21.29 -27.04 7.73
C ASP A 273 21.81 -28.47 7.47
N ALA A 274 21.71 -28.95 6.23
CA ALA A 274 22.24 -30.23 5.78
C ALA A 274 23.76 -30.20 5.48
N GLY A 275 24.43 -29.04 5.59
CA GLY A 275 25.85 -28.88 5.25
C GLY A 275 26.14 -28.96 3.75
N ALA A 276 25.16 -28.81 2.88
CA ALA A 276 25.25 -28.96 1.44
C ALA A 276 25.30 -27.62 0.65
N GLU A 277 25.42 -26.49 1.33
CA GLU A 277 25.60 -25.20 0.63
C GLU A 277 26.97 -25.12 -0.03
N PRO A 278 27.04 -24.74 -1.32
CA PRO A 278 28.32 -24.36 -1.91
C PRO A 278 28.85 -23.13 -1.17
N GLY A 279 30.08 -23.21 -0.67
CA GLY A 279 30.74 -22.09 -0.01
C GLY A 279 30.77 -20.84 -0.90
N PRO A 280 30.99 -19.65 -0.30
CA PRO A 280 31.08 -18.41 -1.09
C PRO A 280 32.21 -18.53 -2.11
N ALA A 281 31.94 -18.17 -3.36
CA ALA A 281 32.90 -18.12 -4.45
C ALA A 281 33.84 -16.90 -4.30
#